data_0effae7297151100a47f292c42a2755e
#
_entry.id   0effae7297151100a47f292c42a2755e
#
_cell.length_a   1.000
_cell.length_b   1.000
_cell.length_c   1.000
_cell.angle_alpha   90.00
_cell.angle_beta   90.00
_cell.angle_gamma   90.00
#
_symmetry.space_group_name_H-M   'P 1'
#
loop_
_entity.id
_entity.type
_entity.pdbx_description
1 polymer ?
#
loop_
_entity_poly.entity_id
_entity_poly.type
_entity_poly.pdbx_seq_one_letter_code
_entity_poly.pdbx_strand_id
1 'polypeptide(L)'
;MKLQIVKGRQIQDDKAVLQPVINAEQLLYCKKLVEQIYMADDIYRYLCELCQTTRTNPLIELGVSPRGSVALMRISKAIAFLHGRDYVIPGDIDEIFLDVAAHRLVRSAKAKAAKRSAESILIEVMQNVKKPTAARR
;
A
#
# COMPACT_ATOMS: atom_id res chain seq x y z
N MET A 1 19.94 7.13 21.60
CA MET A 1 18.56 7.38 21.14
C MET A 1 17.51 6.56 21.91
N LYS A 2 17.62 5.25 22.03
CA LYS A 2 16.65 4.41 22.77
C LYS A 2 16.54 4.76 24.28
N LEU A 3 17.62 5.12 24.93
CA LEU A 3 17.65 5.45 26.37
C LEU A 3 16.96 6.79 26.70
N GLN A 4 17.03 7.77 25.80
CA GLN A 4 16.36 9.06 25.97
C GLN A 4 14.85 8.95 25.82
N ILE A 5 14.36 8.09 24.92
CA ILE A 5 12.93 7.82 24.74
C ILE A 5 12.33 7.16 25.98
N VAL A 6 13.07 6.22 26.60
CA VAL A 6 12.60 5.53 27.82
C VAL A 6 12.64 6.47 29.03
N LYS A 7 13.66 7.33 29.17
CA LYS A 7 13.75 8.34 30.23
C LYS A 7 12.71 9.45 30.11
N GLY A 8 12.39 9.89 28.89
CA GLY A 8 11.36 10.91 28.65
C GLY A 8 9.96 10.44 29.05
N ARG A 9 9.64 9.15 28.93
CA ARG A 9 8.34 8.59 29.36
C ARG A 9 8.12 8.53 30.87
N GLN A 10 9.16 8.66 31.67
CA GLN A 10 9.02 8.67 33.15
C GLN A 10 8.67 10.05 33.73
N ILE A 11 8.80 11.13 32.96
CA ILE A 11 8.78 12.50 33.52
C ILE A 11 7.62 13.36 32.97
N GLN A 12 7.01 12.99 31.86
CA GLN A 12 5.87 13.75 31.29
C GLN A 12 4.89 12.79 30.60
N ASP A 13 3.61 12.99 30.86
CA ASP A 13 2.55 12.40 30.06
C ASP A 13 2.59 13.05 28.67
N ASP A 14 3.33 12.42 27.73
CA ASP A 14 3.52 12.92 26.34
C ASP A 14 2.18 13.22 25.64
N LYS A 15 1.09 12.67 26.13
CA LYS A 15 -0.28 12.94 25.66
C LYS A 15 -0.75 14.37 25.98
N ALA A 16 -0.22 14.99 27.02
CA ALA A 16 -0.59 16.36 27.41
C ALA A 16 -0.04 17.43 26.44
N VAL A 17 0.95 17.08 25.61
CA VAL A 17 1.60 18.02 24.64
C VAL A 17 1.01 17.89 23.25
N LEU A 18 0.31 16.78 22.95
CA LEU A 18 -0.28 16.53 21.63
C LEU A 18 -1.62 17.28 21.48
N GLN A 19 -1.69 18.14 20.49
CA GLN A 19 -2.93 18.83 20.11
C GLN A 19 -3.57 18.05 18.94
N PRO A 20 -4.91 17.89 18.93
CA PRO A 20 -5.60 17.27 17.82
C PRO A 20 -5.47 18.14 16.56
N VAL A 21 -5.07 17.53 15.44
CA VAL A 21 -4.91 18.21 14.14
C VAL A 21 -6.23 18.25 13.38
N ILE A 22 -7.03 17.18 13.49
CA ILE A 22 -8.37 17.05 12.91
C ILE A 22 -9.32 16.40 13.91
N ASN A 23 -10.60 16.67 13.77
CA ASN A 23 -11.63 16.00 14.54
C ASN A 23 -12.25 14.79 13.77
N ALA A 24 -13.13 14.03 14.45
CA ALA A 24 -13.74 12.84 13.86
C ALA A 24 -14.61 13.16 12.63
N GLU A 25 -15.32 14.29 12.63
CA GLU A 25 -16.17 14.72 11.53
C GLU A 25 -15.34 15.04 10.28
N GLN A 26 -14.24 15.77 10.46
CA GLN A 26 -13.29 16.08 9.39
C GLN A 26 -12.68 14.80 8.81
N LEU A 27 -12.29 13.83 9.65
CA LEU A 27 -11.78 12.54 9.19
C LEU A 27 -12.82 11.77 8.37
N LEU A 28 -14.07 11.71 8.83
CA LEU A 28 -15.16 11.06 8.09
C LEU A 28 -15.43 11.74 6.75
N TYR A 29 -15.34 13.06 6.70
CA TYR A 29 -15.46 13.83 5.47
C TYR A 29 -14.33 13.50 4.49
N CYS A 30 -13.07 13.47 4.94
CA CYS A 30 -11.93 13.05 4.11
C CYS A 30 -12.13 11.63 3.57
N LYS A 31 -12.62 10.68 4.38
CA LYS A 31 -12.91 9.31 3.92
C LYS A 31 -13.93 9.28 2.78
N LYS A 32 -14.99 10.09 2.84
CA LYS A 32 -15.95 10.21 1.74
C LYS A 32 -15.34 10.78 0.47
N LEU A 33 -14.44 11.78 0.60
CA LEU A 33 -13.71 12.32 -0.55
C LEU A 33 -12.80 11.28 -1.20
N VAL A 34 -12.10 10.47 -0.41
CA VAL A 34 -11.26 9.37 -0.91
C VAL A 34 -12.06 8.36 -1.72
N GLU A 35 -13.29 8.04 -1.32
CA GLU A 35 -14.16 7.12 -2.07
C GLU A 35 -14.49 7.65 -3.47
N GLN A 36 -14.56 8.98 -3.64
CA GLN A 36 -14.88 9.65 -4.90
C GLN A 36 -13.67 9.79 -5.84
N ILE A 37 -12.45 9.52 -5.38
CA ILE A 37 -11.25 9.57 -6.20
C ILE A 37 -11.42 8.65 -7.42
N TYR A 38 -11.21 9.21 -8.61
CA TYR A 38 -11.34 8.48 -9.86
C TYR A 38 -10.19 7.47 -10.05
N MET A 39 -10.50 6.30 -10.58
CA MET A 39 -9.51 5.32 -11.01
C MET A 39 -9.91 4.82 -12.40
N ALA A 40 -9.06 5.03 -13.38
CA ALA A 40 -9.29 4.61 -14.76
C ALA A 40 -9.19 3.08 -14.91
N ASP A 41 -9.84 2.52 -15.93
CA ASP A 41 -9.87 1.06 -16.15
C ASP A 41 -8.48 0.44 -16.37
N ASP A 42 -7.58 1.16 -17.02
CA ASP A 42 -6.19 0.73 -17.22
C ASP A 42 -5.40 0.67 -15.91
N ILE A 43 -5.69 1.56 -14.96
CA ILE A 43 -5.12 1.54 -13.60
C ILE A 43 -5.70 0.37 -12.81
N TYR A 44 -7.01 0.10 -12.91
CA TYR A 44 -7.60 -1.11 -12.32
C TYR A 44 -6.97 -2.39 -12.88
N ARG A 45 -6.76 -2.45 -14.20
CA ARG A 45 -6.10 -3.61 -14.84
C ARG A 45 -4.68 -3.79 -14.33
N TYR A 46 -3.91 -2.72 -14.23
CA TYR A 46 -2.56 -2.75 -13.69
C TYR A 46 -2.53 -3.31 -12.26
N LEU A 47 -3.41 -2.82 -11.38
CA LEU A 47 -3.55 -3.32 -10.01
C LEU A 47 -3.90 -4.81 -9.99
N CYS A 48 -4.87 -5.23 -10.82
CA CYS A 48 -5.29 -6.62 -10.90
C CYS A 48 -4.16 -7.52 -11.43
N GLU A 49 -3.40 -7.06 -12.42
CA GLU A 49 -2.27 -7.80 -12.99
C GLU A 49 -1.13 -7.98 -11.98
N LEU A 50 -0.80 -6.94 -11.20
CA LEU A 50 0.14 -7.07 -10.08
C LEU A 50 -0.31 -8.16 -9.09
N CYS A 51 -1.57 -8.12 -8.65
CA CYS A 51 -2.10 -9.11 -7.72
C CYS A 51 -2.14 -10.51 -8.33
N GLN A 52 -2.52 -10.64 -9.60
CA GLN A 52 -2.56 -11.92 -10.31
C GLN A 52 -1.16 -12.51 -10.47
N THR A 53 -0.18 -11.69 -10.82
CA THR A 53 1.22 -12.12 -10.95
C THR A 53 1.76 -12.66 -9.63
N THR A 54 1.33 -12.12 -8.47
CA THR A 54 1.71 -12.73 -7.18
C THR A 54 1.14 -14.13 -7.00
N ARG A 55 -0.03 -14.44 -7.56
CA ARG A 55 -0.69 -15.76 -7.43
C ARG A 55 -0.09 -16.82 -8.35
N THR A 56 0.51 -16.41 -9.44
CA THR A 56 1.12 -17.29 -10.44
C THR A 56 2.64 -17.40 -10.32
N ASN A 57 3.25 -16.63 -9.42
CA ASN A 57 4.70 -16.62 -9.24
C ASN A 57 5.18 -17.88 -8.51
N PRO A 58 6.15 -18.64 -9.06
CA PRO A 58 6.63 -19.89 -8.47
C PRO A 58 7.36 -19.72 -7.13
N LEU A 59 7.75 -18.49 -6.78
CA LEU A 59 8.36 -18.15 -5.49
C LEU A 59 7.33 -17.80 -4.41
N ILE A 60 6.05 -17.74 -4.78
CA ILE A 60 4.94 -17.43 -3.88
C ILE A 60 3.99 -18.63 -3.82
N GLU A 61 3.77 -19.16 -2.63
CA GLU A 61 2.82 -20.24 -2.38
C GLU A 61 1.39 -19.72 -2.29
N LEU A 62 1.21 -18.59 -1.60
CA LEU A 62 -0.07 -17.90 -1.48
C LEU A 62 0.12 -16.42 -1.81
N GLY A 63 -0.44 -15.98 -2.93
CA GLY A 63 -0.41 -14.59 -3.39
C GLY A 63 -1.48 -13.70 -2.75
N VAL A 64 -1.50 -12.45 -3.19
CA VAL A 64 -2.46 -11.44 -2.69
C VAL A 64 -3.90 -11.89 -2.95
N SER A 65 -4.71 -11.98 -1.89
CA SER A 65 -6.12 -12.37 -1.97
C SER A 65 -6.98 -11.29 -2.65
N PRO A 66 -8.21 -11.59 -3.10
CA PRO A 66 -9.15 -10.58 -3.60
C PRO A 66 -9.39 -9.45 -2.59
N ARG A 67 -9.46 -9.78 -1.29
CA ARG A 67 -9.56 -8.78 -0.21
C ARG A 67 -8.33 -7.87 -0.16
N GLY A 68 -7.15 -8.42 -0.41
CA GLY A 68 -5.90 -7.65 -0.53
C GLY A 68 -5.90 -6.71 -1.73
N SER A 69 -6.45 -7.14 -2.86
CA SER A 69 -6.61 -6.29 -4.05
C SER A 69 -7.56 -5.10 -3.78
N VAL A 70 -8.66 -5.32 -3.04
CA VAL A 70 -9.58 -4.24 -2.62
C VAL A 70 -8.88 -3.28 -1.64
N ALA A 71 -8.08 -3.79 -0.71
CA ALA A 71 -7.30 -2.95 0.19
C ALA A 71 -6.30 -2.08 -0.59
N LEU A 72 -5.57 -2.67 -1.55
CA LEU A 72 -4.62 -1.96 -2.41
C LEU A 72 -5.32 -0.83 -3.19
N MET A 73 -6.49 -1.09 -3.79
CA MET A 73 -7.29 -0.09 -4.48
C MET A 73 -7.68 1.08 -3.57
N ARG A 74 -8.20 0.79 -2.38
CA ARG A 74 -8.62 1.82 -1.42
C ARG A 74 -7.47 2.69 -0.94
N ILE A 75 -6.31 2.08 -0.65
CA ILE A 75 -5.13 2.78 -0.19
C ILE A 75 -4.54 3.62 -1.34
N SER A 76 -4.52 3.12 -2.58
CA SER A 76 -4.09 3.90 -3.75
C SER A 76 -4.92 5.18 -3.94
N LYS A 77 -6.24 5.11 -3.74
CA LYS A 77 -7.10 6.30 -3.75
C LYS A 77 -6.75 7.28 -2.62
N ALA A 78 -6.45 6.76 -1.42
CA ALA A 78 -6.03 7.60 -0.31
C ALA A 78 -4.69 8.29 -0.58
N ILE A 79 -3.73 7.59 -1.20
CA ILE A 79 -2.45 8.17 -1.62
C ILE A 79 -2.67 9.29 -2.64
N ALA A 80 -3.48 9.07 -3.67
CA ALA A 80 -3.83 10.12 -4.64
C ALA A 80 -4.44 11.36 -3.96
N PHE A 81 -5.35 11.15 -3.00
CA PHE A 81 -5.95 12.21 -2.20
C PHE A 81 -4.91 12.99 -1.40
N LEU A 82 -3.98 12.29 -0.71
CA LEU A 82 -2.90 12.91 0.06
C LEU A 82 -1.94 13.72 -0.83
N HIS A 83 -1.76 13.30 -2.07
CA HIS A 83 -1.01 14.06 -3.08
C HIS A 83 -1.84 15.18 -3.77
N GLY A 84 -3.04 15.48 -3.26
CA GLY A 84 -3.89 16.56 -3.76
C GLY A 84 -4.51 16.31 -5.13
N ARG A 85 -4.68 15.03 -5.52
CA ARG A 85 -5.27 14.65 -6.80
C ARG A 85 -6.64 13.99 -6.63
N ASP A 86 -7.52 14.18 -7.59
CA ASP A 86 -8.84 13.55 -7.67
C ASP A 86 -8.85 12.28 -8.54
N TYR A 87 -7.67 11.80 -8.97
CA TYR A 87 -7.48 10.58 -9.74
C TYR A 87 -6.21 9.82 -9.33
N VAL A 88 -6.23 8.50 -9.52
CA VAL A 88 -5.12 7.59 -9.23
C VAL A 88 -4.20 7.47 -10.45
N ILE A 89 -2.90 7.45 -10.21
CA ILE A 89 -1.86 7.14 -11.20
C ILE A 89 -1.13 5.83 -10.83
N PRO A 90 -0.42 5.16 -11.77
CA PRO A 90 0.32 3.93 -11.45
C PRO A 90 1.30 4.08 -10.29
N GLY A 91 1.92 5.25 -10.16
CA GLY A 91 2.84 5.57 -9.07
C GLY A 91 2.22 5.46 -7.68
N ASP A 92 0.92 5.75 -7.51
CA ASP A 92 0.23 5.61 -6.24
C ASP A 92 0.10 4.14 -5.80
N ILE A 93 -0.05 3.24 -6.78
CA ILE A 93 -0.06 1.80 -6.53
C ILE A 93 1.34 1.33 -6.16
N ASP A 94 2.36 1.75 -6.91
CA ASP A 94 3.75 1.37 -6.69
C ASP A 94 4.23 1.79 -5.30
N GLU A 95 3.87 2.99 -4.85
CA GLU A 95 4.27 3.55 -3.56
C GLU A 95 3.88 2.66 -2.38
N ILE A 96 2.73 1.98 -2.47
CA ILE A 96 2.16 1.23 -1.35
C ILE A 96 2.09 -0.28 -1.59
N PHE A 97 2.46 -0.76 -2.77
CA PHE A 97 2.30 -2.17 -3.13
C PHE A 97 3.07 -3.10 -2.19
N LEU A 98 4.33 -2.76 -1.88
CA LEU A 98 5.14 -3.56 -0.96
C LEU A 98 4.53 -3.60 0.44
N ASP A 99 4.11 -2.46 0.97
CA ASP A 99 3.55 -2.35 2.32
C ASP A 99 2.24 -3.11 2.47
N VAL A 100 1.40 -3.11 1.42
CA VAL A 100 0.12 -3.83 1.42
C VAL A 100 0.29 -5.32 1.14
N ALA A 101 1.21 -5.72 0.25
CA ALA A 101 1.32 -7.08 -0.25
C ALA A 101 2.28 -7.95 0.56
N ALA A 102 3.40 -7.42 1.06
CA ALA A 102 4.47 -8.22 1.66
C ALA A 102 4.00 -9.09 2.85
N HIS A 103 3.16 -8.55 3.72
CA HIS A 103 2.62 -9.27 4.88
C HIS A 103 1.39 -10.14 4.57
N ARG A 104 0.90 -10.12 3.33
CA ARG A 104 -0.30 -10.84 2.86
C ARG A 104 0.01 -12.05 1.99
N LEU A 105 1.29 -12.29 1.68
CA LEU A 105 1.71 -13.42 0.88
C LEU A 105 2.48 -14.46 1.71
N VAL A 106 2.47 -15.71 1.23
CA VAL A 106 3.28 -16.80 1.77
C VAL A 106 4.32 -17.19 0.73
N ARG A 107 5.59 -17.13 1.10
CA ARG A 107 6.70 -17.55 0.23
C ARG A 107 6.74 -19.06 0.08
N SER A 108 7.00 -19.54 -1.14
CA SER A 108 7.18 -20.98 -1.41
C SER A 108 8.42 -21.54 -0.70
N ALA A 109 8.48 -22.87 -0.58
CA ALA A 109 9.66 -23.56 -0.06
C ALA A 109 10.93 -23.22 -0.87
N LYS A 110 10.82 -23.07 -2.19
CA LYS A 110 11.89 -22.65 -3.09
C LYS A 110 12.43 -21.27 -2.73
N ALA A 111 11.54 -20.31 -2.49
CA ALA A 111 11.93 -18.95 -2.10
C ALA A 111 12.61 -18.91 -0.73
N LYS A 112 12.10 -19.71 0.25
CA LYS A 112 12.69 -19.85 1.58
C LYS A 112 14.10 -20.46 1.51
N ALA A 113 14.28 -21.53 0.74
CA ALA A 113 15.58 -22.17 0.52
C ALA A 113 16.60 -21.23 -0.14
N ALA A 114 16.15 -20.41 -1.10
CA ALA A 114 16.97 -19.39 -1.75
C ALA A 114 17.13 -18.10 -0.92
N LYS A 115 16.61 -18.06 0.32
CA LYS A 115 16.65 -16.89 1.24
C LYS A 115 16.12 -15.59 0.61
N ARG A 116 15.16 -15.72 -0.33
CA ARG A 116 14.51 -14.56 -0.96
C ARG A 116 13.49 -13.95 0.01
N SER A 117 13.54 -12.63 0.19
CA SER A 117 12.53 -11.91 0.99
C SER A 117 11.23 -11.71 0.19
N ALA A 118 10.12 -11.47 0.88
CA ALA A 118 8.84 -11.14 0.25
C ALA A 118 8.97 -9.87 -0.60
N GLU A 119 9.64 -8.85 -0.06
CA GLU A 119 9.86 -7.57 -0.71
C GLU A 119 10.67 -7.74 -2.01
N SER A 120 11.74 -8.55 -1.99
CA SER A 120 12.57 -8.79 -3.19
C SER A 120 11.78 -9.46 -4.31
N ILE A 121 10.87 -10.38 -3.97
CA ILE A 121 10.00 -11.05 -4.93
C ILE A 121 8.96 -10.07 -5.49
N LEU A 122 8.36 -9.23 -4.65
CA LEU A 122 7.38 -8.23 -5.07
C LEU A 122 7.99 -7.14 -5.94
N ILE A 123 9.22 -6.70 -5.67
CA ILE A 123 9.95 -5.76 -6.55
C ILE A 123 10.11 -6.37 -7.95
N GLU A 124 10.45 -7.64 -8.05
CA GLU A 124 10.55 -8.34 -9.32
C GLU A 124 9.19 -8.46 -10.04
N VAL A 125 8.10 -8.72 -9.28
CA VAL A 125 6.73 -8.68 -9.81
C VAL A 125 6.42 -7.31 -10.41
N MET A 126 6.71 -6.22 -9.70
CA MET A 126 6.48 -4.86 -10.19
C MET A 126 7.27 -4.53 -11.46
N GLN A 127 8.50 -5.04 -11.57
CA GLN A 127 9.34 -4.83 -12.75
C GLN A 127 8.83 -5.57 -13.99
N ASN A 128 8.18 -6.72 -13.80
CA ASN A 128 7.69 -7.57 -14.88
C ASN A 128 6.30 -7.20 -15.37
N VAL A 129 5.51 -6.45 -14.59
CA VAL A 129 4.17 -6.00 -14.99
C VAL A 129 4.27 -4.64 -15.70
N LYS A 130 3.70 -4.58 -16.90
CA LYS A 130 3.73 -3.36 -17.71
C LYS A 130 2.87 -2.26 -17.08
N LYS A 131 3.50 -1.12 -16.79
CA LYS A 131 2.78 0.06 -16.31
C LYS A 131 1.98 0.71 -17.43
N PRO A 132 0.71 1.06 -17.20
CA PRO A 132 -0.03 1.86 -18.16
C PRO A 132 0.59 3.26 -18.24
N THR A 133 0.56 3.83 -19.43
CA THR A 133 0.89 5.25 -19.61
C THR A 133 -0.21 6.04 -18.91
N ALA A 134 0.15 6.92 -17.95
CA ALA A 134 -0.85 7.72 -17.24
C ALA A 134 -1.71 8.48 -18.25
N ALA A 135 -2.93 8.01 -18.46
CA ALA A 135 -3.91 8.74 -19.25
C ALA A 135 -4.26 10.01 -18.48
N ARG A 136 -3.82 11.15 -19.00
CA ARG A 136 -4.37 12.43 -18.57
C ARG A 136 -5.86 12.43 -18.94
N ARG A 137 -6.70 12.81 -17.96
CA ARG A 137 -8.08 13.19 -18.25
C ARG A 137 -8.12 14.28 -19.28
#